data_f46a4de5053e338430c6a28275b0e6bc
#
_entry.id   f46a4de5053e338430c6a28275b0e6bc
#
_cell.length_a   1.000
_cell.length_b   1.000
_cell.length_c   1.000
_cell.angle_alpha   90.00
_cell.angle_beta   90.00
_cell.angle_gamma   90.00
#
_symmetry.space_group_name_H-M   'P 1'
#
loop_
_entity.id
_entity.type
_entity.pdbx_description
1 polymer ?
#
loop_
_entity_poly.entity_id
_entity_poly.type
_entity_poly.pdbx_seq_one_letter_code
_entity_poly.pdbx_strand_id
1 'polypeptide(L)'
;MKELKNDLASHQVFPKTNSDTEILLLSYLTFGADFVKKVDGIFAFAIYDERHNTLTLFRDSFGVKPLFYTMINGTIVFSSEPKGCFCFPGVKAELDADGLNEILSLGPARTPGNGVFYGFHELLPGCYLTCSVFGSKMTQYFHLESRPHFDSYEE
;
A
#
# COMPACT_ATOMS: atom_id res chain seq x y z
N MET A 1 7.39 1.25 -14.72
CA MET A 1 8.72 1.88 -14.51
C MET A 1 9.22 2.70 -15.70
N LYS A 2 9.06 2.25 -16.96
CA LYS A 2 9.54 2.99 -18.16
C LYS A 2 8.85 4.36 -18.32
N GLU A 3 7.55 4.42 -18.06
CA GLU A 3 6.76 5.65 -18.10
C GLU A 3 7.26 6.67 -17.06
N LEU A 4 7.47 6.24 -15.82
CA LEU A 4 8.01 7.11 -14.77
C LEU A 4 9.39 7.70 -15.11
N LYS A 5 10.27 6.92 -15.76
CA LYS A 5 11.56 7.45 -16.23
C LYS A 5 11.40 8.56 -17.26
N ASN A 6 10.45 8.40 -18.20
CA ASN A 6 10.17 9.43 -19.20
C ASN A 6 9.60 10.70 -18.55
N ASP A 7 8.70 10.55 -17.58
CA ASP A 7 8.13 11.67 -16.84
C ASP A 7 9.19 12.41 -16.02
N LEU A 8 10.06 11.69 -15.32
CA LEU A 8 11.19 12.29 -14.60
C LEU A 8 12.11 13.06 -15.55
N ALA A 9 12.43 12.48 -16.71
CA ALA A 9 13.27 13.14 -17.71
C ALA A 9 12.64 14.44 -18.22
N SER A 10 11.31 14.48 -18.41
CA SER A 10 10.60 15.72 -18.82
C SER A 10 10.71 16.84 -17.76
N HIS A 11 10.93 16.48 -16.49
CA HIS A 11 11.18 17.39 -15.38
C HIS A 11 12.67 17.61 -15.08
N GLN A 12 13.56 17.17 -16.00
CA GLN A 12 15.03 17.27 -15.86
C GLN A 12 15.57 16.51 -14.64
N VAL A 13 14.86 15.46 -14.20
CA VAL A 13 15.30 14.57 -13.13
C VAL A 13 15.78 13.27 -13.74
N PHE A 14 17.05 12.94 -13.53
CA PHE A 14 17.69 11.75 -14.11
C PHE A 14 18.16 10.80 -13.00
N PRO A 15 17.63 9.56 -12.96
CA PRO A 15 18.14 8.54 -12.04
C PRO A 15 19.61 8.25 -12.32
N LYS A 16 20.39 8.05 -11.28
CA LYS A 16 21.81 7.70 -11.37
C LYS A 16 22.02 6.20 -11.59
N THR A 17 21.03 5.40 -11.19
CA THR A 17 21.07 3.94 -11.31
C THR A 17 19.84 3.43 -12.09
N ASN A 18 19.81 2.11 -12.33
CA ASN A 18 18.63 1.45 -12.89
C ASN A 18 17.72 0.82 -11.80
N SER A 19 17.91 1.19 -10.52
CA SER A 19 17.13 0.65 -9.42
C SER A 19 15.70 1.20 -9.45
N ASP A 20 14.73 0.30 -9.32
CA ASP A 20 13.32 0.69 -9.17
C ASP A 20 13.09 1.54 -7.92
N THR A 21 13.83 1.28 -6.84
CA THR A 21 13.75 2.06 -5.60
C THR A 21 14.12 3.53 -5.82
N GLU A 22 15.18 3.81 -6.58
CA GLU A 22 15.58 5.19 -6.90
C GLU A 22 14.51 5.88 -7.75
N ILE A 23 13.97 5.19 -8.74
CA ILE A 23 12.92 5.75 -9.61
C ILE A 23 11.67 6.08 -8.81
N LEU A 24 11.23 5.18 -7.93
CA LEU A 24 10.07 5.41 -7.04
C LEU A 24 10.31 6.60 -6.11
N LEU A 25 11.51 6.69 -5.51
CA LEU A 25 11.84 7.80 -4.60
C LEU A 25 11.89 9.13 -5.34
N LEU A 26 12.55 9.21 -6.49
CA LEU A 26 12.62 10.43 -7.30
C LEU A 26 11.21 10.83 -7.79
N SER A 27 10.37 9.86 -8.18
CA SER A 27 9.01 10.12 -8.58
C SER A 27 8.17 10.68 -7.43
N TYR A 28 8.32 10.13 -6.22
CA TYR A 28 7.67 10.67 -5.02
C TYR A 28 8.13 12.11 -4.73
N LEU A 29 9.43 12.38 -4.81
CA LEU A 29 9.97 13.73 -4.58
C LEU A 29 9.50 14.75 -5.61
N THR A 30 9.25 14.32 -6.86
CA THR A 30 8.85 15.20 -7.96
C THR A 30 7.34 15.41 -8.04
N PHE A 31 6.55 14.34 -7.83
CA PHE A 31 5.10 14.33 -8.08
C PHE A 31 4.26 14.12 -6.82
N GLY A 32 4.89 13.93 -5.65
CA GLY A 32 4.18 13.54 -4.42
C GLY A 32 3.63 12.12 -4.49
N ALA A 33 2.72 11.75 -3.57
CA ALA A 33 2.17 10.40 -3.48
C ALA A 33 1.38 9.95 -4.73
N ASP A 34 0.86 10.90 -5.49
CA ASP A 34 0.06 10.62 -6.69
C ASP A 34 0.85 9.99 -7.85
N PHE A 35 2.19 9.96 -7.75
CA PHE A 35 3.03 9.25 -8.73
C PHE A 35 2.65 7.78 -8.86
N VAL A 36 2.10 7.19 -7.79
CA VAL A 36 1.70 5.78 -7.75
C VAL A 36 0.67 5.41 -8.81
N LYS A 37 -0.15 6.38 -9.28
CA LYS A 37 -1.12 6.18 -10.37
C LYS A 37 -0.47 5.73 -11.68
N LYS A 38 0.84 5.99 -11.85
CA LYS A 38 1.65 5.63 -13.01
C LYS A 38 2.58 4.45 -12.77
N VAL A 39 2.51 3.85 -11.59
CA VAL A 39 3.29 2.64 -11.27
C VAL A 39 2.52 1.42 -11.76
N ASP A 40 3.00 0.83 -12.83
CA ASP A 40 2.52 -0.47 -13.30
C ASP A 40 3.40 -1.58 -12.72
N GLY A 41 2.78 -2.53 -12.04
CA GLY A 41 3.47 -3.66 -11.41
C GLY A 41 2.83 -4.16 -10.13
N ILE A 42 3.52 -5.10 -9.52
CA ILE A 42 3.13 -5.77 -8.28
C ILE A 42 4.05 -5.27 -7.17
N PHE A 43 3.49 -4.56 -6.18
CA PHE A 43 4.30 -3.93 -5.15
C PHE A 43 3.56 -3.72 -3.82
N ALA A 44 4.35 -3.69 -2.75
CA ALA A 44 4.01 -3.06 -1.49
C ALA A 44 5.28 -2.40 -0.96
N PHE A 45 5.25 -1.12 -0.70
CA PHE A 45 6.40 -0.38 -0.19
C PHE A 45 5.98 0.79 0.70
N ALA A 46 6.95 1.33 1.42
CA ALA A 46 6.77 2.51 2.27
C ALA A 46 7.79 3.58 1.91
N ILE A 47 7.38 4.84 1.98
CA ILE A 47 8.27 6.00 1.88
C ILE A 47 8.11 6.83 3.15
N TYR A 48 9.23 7.11 3.81
CA TYR A 48 9.28 8.05 4.94
C TYR A 48 9.91 9.36 4.48
N ASP A 49 9.15 10.44 4.54
CA ASP A 49 9.63 11.80 4.26
C ASP A 49 9.97 12.50 5.58
N GLU A 50 11.27 12.60 5.87
CA GLU A 50 11.79 13.24 7.08
C GLU A 50 11.45 14.73 7.16
N ARG A 51 11.35 15.41 6.01
CA ARG A 51 11.08 16.86 5.97
C ARG A 51 9.67 17.19 6.45
N HIS A 52 8.73 16.31 6.16
CA HIS A 52 7.32 16.48 6.55
C HIS A 52 6.93 15.57 7.72
N ASN A 53 7.86 14.72 8.19
CA ASN A 53 7.61 13.69 9.21
C ASN A 53 6.37 12.86 8.86
N THR A 54 6.32 12.37 7.61
CA THR A 54 5.21 11.58 7.09
C THR A 54 5.69 10.22 6.60
N LEU A 55 4.94 9.18 6.92
CA LEU A 55 5.10 7.85 6.37
C LEU A 55 3.94 7.56 5.42
N THR A 56 4.25 7.17 4.20
CA THR A 56 3.23 6.74 3.23
C THR A 56 3.46 5.28 2.85
N LEU A 57 2.44 4.45 3.07
CA LEU A 57 2.39 3.05 2.70
C LEU A 57 1.65 2.92 1.37
N PHE A 58 2.19 2.18 0.41
CA PHE A 58 1.61 1.97 -0.92
C PHE A 58 1.38 0.50 -1.17
N ARG A 59 0.23 0.15 -1.78
CA ARG A 59 -0.09 -1.21 -2.21
C ARG A 59 -0.56 -1.21 -3.66
N ASP A 60 -0.16 -2.22 -4.42
CA ASP A 60 -0.50 -2.34 -5.84
C ASP A 60 -2.01 -2.39 -6.11
N SER A 61 -2.37 -2.12 -7.37
CA SER A 61 -3.74 -1.97 -7.85
C SER A 61 -4.65 -3.17 -7.55
N PHE A 62 -4.09 -4.38 -7.55
CA PHE A 62 -4.84 -5.62 -7.32
C PHE A 62 -4.55 -6.24 -5.94
N GLY A 63 -3.67 -5.64 -5.13
CA GLY A 63 -3.32 -6.13 -3.81
C GLY A 63 -2.58 -7.47 -3.83
N VAL A 64 -1.83 -7.75 -4.90
CA VAL A 64 -1.06 -9.00 -5.03
C VAL A 64 -0.02 -9.12 -3.92
N LYS A 65 0.64 -7.99 -3.58
CA LYS A 65 1.52 -7.95 -2.40
C LYS A 65 0.72 -7.55 -1.17
N PRO A 66 0.78 -8.37 -0.09
CA PRO A 66 0.11 -8.01 1.15
C PRO A 66 0.85 -6.88 1.87
N LEU A 67 0.09 -6.05 2.59
CA LEU A 67 0.63 -5.03 3.48
C LEU A 67 -0.33 -4.82 4.66
N PHE A 68 0.13 -5.20 5.83
CA PHE A 68 -0.62 -5.07 7.08
C PHE A 68 -0.06 -3.94 7.92
N TYR A 69 -0.92 -3.29 8.69
CA TYR A 69 -0.50 -2.27 9.64
C TYR A 69 -1.38 -2.30 10.89
N THR A 70 -0.82 -1.78 11.96
CA THR A 70 -1.51 -1.51 13.22
C THR A 70 -0.98 -0.22 13.84
N MET A 71 -1.78 0.38 14.71
CA MET A 71 -1.40 1.59 15.46
C MET A 71 -1.30 1.25 16.94
N ILE A 72 -0.15 1.54 17.53
CA ILE A 72 0.05 1.35 18.97
C ILE A 72 0.73 2.58 19.59
N ASN A 73 0.11 3.17 20.57
CA ASN A 73 0.63 4.36 21.28
C ASN A 73 1.07 5.50 20.32
N GLY A 74 0.29 5.73 19.25
CA GLY A 74 0.61 6.74 18.24
C GLY A 74 1.71 6.34 17.24
N THR A 75 2.26 5.12 17.35
CA THR A 75 3.25 4.58 16.42
C THR A 75 2.56 3.65 15.43
N ILE A 76 2.81 3.83 14.14
CA ILE A 76 2.40 2.88 13.11
C ILE A 76 3.45 1.77 12.99
N VAL A 77 2.98 0.53 13.00
CA VAL A 77 3.80 -0.67 12.77
C VAL A 77 3.23 -1.37 11.55
N PHE A 78 4.07 -1.72 10.59
CA PHE A 78 3.63 -2.36 9.36
C PHE A 78 4.56 -3.46 8.90
N SER A 79 4.02 -4.42 8.16
CA SER A 79 4.76 -5.57 7.62
C SER A 79 3.97 -6.22 6.48
N SER A 80 4.64 -7.03 5.67
CA SER A 80 3.98 -7.87 4.66
C SER A 80 3.09 -8.96 5.29
N GLU A 81 3.36 -9.35 6.54
CA GLU A 81 2.59 -10.36 7.28
C GLU A 81 2.33 -9.88 8.72
N PRO A 82 1.16 -10.15 9.33
CA PRO A 82 0.86 -9.71 10.71
C PRO A 82 1.91 -10.16 11.72
N LYS A 83 2.48 -11.36 11.55
CA LYS A 83 3.51 -11.89 12.45
C LYS A 83 4.77 -11.00 12.54
N GLY A 84 5.10 -10.27 11.48
CA GLY A 84 6.21 -9.34 11.50
C GLY A 84 5.97 -8.16 12.45
N CYS A 85 4.72 -7.73 12.59
CA CYS A 85 4.35 -6.67 13.52
C CYS A 85 4.42 -7.12 14.99
N PHE A 86 4.23 -8.41 15.29
CA PHE A 86 4.29 -8.91 16.67
C PHE A 86 5.68 -8.82 17.30
N CYS A 87 6.72 -8.60 16.49
CA CYS A 87 8.06 -8.32 17.01
C CYS A 87 8.18 -6.93 17.65
N PHE A 88 7.22 -6.04 17.40
CA PHE A 88 7.23 -4.69 17.97
C PHE A 88 6.67 -4.72 19.42
N PRO A 89 7.35 -4.08 20.38
CA PRO A 89 6.91 -4.07 21.78
C PRO A 89 5.49 -3.54 21.96
N GLY A 90 4.64 -4.32 22.61
CA GLY A 90 3.25 -3.97 22.89
C GLY A 90 2.25 -4.40 21.81
N VAL A 91 2.69 -4.80 20.63
CA VAL A 91 1.80 -5.43 19.62
C VAL A 91 1.55 -6.88 20.01
N LYS A 92 0.28 -7.28 20.07
CA LYS A 92 -0.13 -8.61 20.51
C LYS A 92 -0.95 -9.32 19.44
N ALA A 93 -0.81 -10.66 19.38
CA ALA A 93 -1.62 -11.51 18.54
C ALA A 93 -2.94 -11.88 19.26
N GLU A 94 -3.79 -10.87 19.45
CA GLU A 94 -5.10 -11.02 20.08
C GLU A 94 -6.18 -11.08 19.01
N LEU A 95 -7.20 -11.94 19.20
CA LEU A 95 -8.39 -12.01 18.36
C LEU A 95 -9.56 -11.40 19.13
N ASP A 96 -10.37 -10.63 18.41
CA ASP A 96 -11.70 -10.23 18.86
C ASP A 96 -12.79 -11.11 18.20
N ALA A 97 -14.05 -10.79 18.43
CA ALA A 97 -15.17 -11.52 17.85
C ALA A 97 -15.16 -11.46 16.31
N ASP A 98 -14.77 -10.31 15.74
CA ASP A 98 -14.72 -10.12 14.29
C ASP A 98 -13.60 -10.93 13.67
N GLY A 99 -12.40 -10.91 14.25
CA GLY A 99 -11.26 -11.71 13.79
C GLY A 99 -11.53 -13.22 13.90
N LEU A 100 -12.20 -13.65 14.98
CA LEU A 100 -12.60 -15.05 15.14
C LEU A 100 -13.63 -15.46 14.08
N ASN A 101 -14.65 -14.62 13.84
CA ASN A 101 -15.65 -14.86 12.80
C ASN A 101 -15.01 -14.92 11.40
N GLU A 102 -14.05 -14.04 11.11
CA GLU A 102 -13.29 -14.05 9.86
C GLU A 102 -12.61 -15.40 9.61
N ILE A 103 -11.91 -15.93 10.61
CA ILE A 103 -11.22 -17.22 10.52
C ILE A 103 -12.21 -18.36 10.32
N LEU A 104 -13.30 -18.40 11.09
CA LEU A 104 -14.25 -19.51 11.08
C LEU A 104 -15.15 -19.50 9.85
N SER A 105 -15.51 -18.33 9.31
CA SER A 105 -16.45 -18.20 8.20
C SER A 105 -15.77 -18.20 6.83
N LEU A 106 -14.60 -17.59 6.69
CA LEU A 106 -13.93 -17.40 5.40
C LEU A 106 -12.70 -18.31 5.23
N GLY A 107 -12.24 -18.96 6.31
CA GLY A 107 -11.07 -19.84 6.26
C GLY A 107 -9.81 -19.07 5.83
N PRO A 108 -9.17 -19.45 4.68
CA PRO A 108 -7.95 -18.78 4.23
C PRO A 108 -8.20 -17.43 3.56
N ALA A 109 -9.46 -17.12 3.19
CA ALA A 109 -9.84 -15.82 2.64
C ALA A 109 -10.01 -14.78 3.75
N ARG A 110 -10.06 -13.52 3.37
CA ARG A 110 -10.29 -12.39 4.28
C ARG A 110 -11.17 -11.35 3.62
N THR A 111 -11.94 -10.66 4.44
CA THR A 111 -12.61 -9.44 4.02
C THR A 111 -11.56 -8.37 3.71
N PRO A 112 -11.62 -7.70 2.54
CA PRO A 112 -10.67 -6.64 2.21
C PRO A 112 -10.58 -5.59 3.32
N GLY A 113 -9.35 -5.28 3.75
CA GLY A 113 -9.08 -4.33 4.84
C GLY A 113 -9.04 -4.95 6.24
N ASN A 114 -9.52 -6.18 6.41
CA ASN A 114 -9.46 -6.89 7.70
C ASN A 114 -8.07 -7.50 7.92
N GLY A 115 -7.47 -7.20 9.07
CA GLY A 115 -6.16 -7.74 9.46
C GLY A 115 -6.24 -9.00 10.33
N VAL A 116 -7.45 -9.50 10.60
CA VAL A 116 -7.77 -10.68 11.43
C VAL A 116 -7.51 -10.46 12.93
N PHE A 117 -6.37 -9.90 13.31
CA PHE A 117 -6.03 -9.64 14.71
C PHE A 117 -6.59 -8.29 15.17
N TYR A 118 -6.91 -8.19 16.44
CA TYR A 118 -7.45 -6.95 17.03
C TYR A 118 -6.55 -5.75 16.75
N GLY A 119 -7.14 -4.70 16.18
CA GLY A 119 -6.45 -3.46 15.81
C GLY A 119 -5.52 -3.57 14.60
N PHE A 120 -5.52 -4.71 13.88
CA PHE A 120 -4.81 -4.87 12.62
C PHE A 120 -5.70 -4.55 11.42
N HIS A 121 -5.07 -3.97 10.43
CA HIS A 121 -5.69 -3.66 9.14
C HIS A 121 -4.81 -4.17 8.01
N GLU A 122 -5.44 -4.62 6.95
CA GLU A 122 -4.77 -4.83 5.66
C GLU A 122 -4.99 -3.57 4.80
N LEU A 123 -3.92 -3.00 4.25
CA LEU A 123 -4.06 -1.88 3.32
C LEU A 123 -4.83 -2.34 2.08
N LEU A 124 -5.91 -1.62 1.73
CA LEU A 124 -6.75 -1.99 0.59
C LEU A 124 -5.98 -1.96 -0.73
N PRO A 125 -6.30 -2.87 -1.69
CA PRO A 125 -5.78 -2.81 -3.05
C PRO A 125 -6.01 -1.44 -3.69
N GLY A 126 -5.05 -0.96 -4.48
CA GLY A 126 -5.17 0.32 -5.16
C GLY A 126 -5.24 1.53 -4.24
N CYS A 127 -4.76 1.39 -3.00
CA CYS A 127 -4.74 2.46 -2.01
C CYS A 127 -3.33 2.77 -1.52
N TYR A 128 -3.17 3.98 -1.03
CA TYR A 128 -2.05 4.35 -0.17
C TYR A 128 -2.56 4.98 1.13
N LEU A 129 -1.79 4.78 2.20
CA LEU A 129 -2.06 5.32 3.54
C LEU A 129 -0.95 6.29 3.93
N THR A 130 -1.27 7.57 4.09
CA THR A 130 -0.33 8.57 4.61
C THR A 130 -0.58 8.78 6.10
N CYS A 131 0.47 8.64 6.90
CA CYS A 131 0.45 8.83 8.34
C CYS A 131 1.37 9.99 8.72
N SER A 132 0.89 10.85 9.61
CA SER A 132 1.63 11.98 10.17
C SER A 132 1.29 12.16 11.65
N VAL A 133 1.91 13.12 12.30
CA VAL A 133 1.57 13.50 13.68
C VAL A 133 0.14 14.03 13.83
N PHE A 134 -0.50 14.43 12.73
CA PHE A 134 -1.89 14.93 12.71
C PHE A 134 -2.92 13.82 12.47
N GLY A 135 -2.50 12.59 12.24
CA GLY A 135 -3.35 11.45 11.96
C GLY A 135 -3.00 10.72 10.67
N SER A 136 -3.90 9.86 10.23
CA SER A 136 -3.73 9.06 9.02
C SER A 136 -4.85 9.32 8.02
N LYS A 137 -4.52 9.26 6.73
CA LYS A 137 -5.46 9.40 5.62
C LYS A 137 -5.22 8.31 4.58
N MET A 138 -6.26 7.51 4.31
CA MET A 138 -6.27 6.56 3.20
C MET A 138 -6.74 7.27 1.92
N THR A 139 -6.07 7.00 0.82
CA THR A 139 -6.42 7.52 -0.50
C THR A 139 -6.45 6.36 -1.49
N GLN A 140 -7.56 6.19 -2.17
CA GLN A 140 -7.69 5.23 -3.28
C GLN A 140 -7.18 5.91 -4.56
N TYR A 141 -6.19 5.29 -5.20
CA TYR A 141 -5.61 5.79 -6.45
C TYR A 141 -6.04 4.98 -7.68
N PHE A 142 -6.56 3.78 -7.46
CA PHE A 142 -7.03 2.88 -8.50
C PHE A 142 -8.32 2.18 -8.08
N HIS A 143 -9.28 2.03 -8.99
CA HIS A 143 -10.42 1.13 -8.85
C HIS A 143 -10.77 0.52 -10.21
N LEU A 144 -11.35 -0.67 -10.18
CA LEU A 144 -11.83 -1.34 -11.38
C LEU A 144 -13.16 -0.74 -11.81
N GLU A 145 -13.25 -0.36 -13.09
CA GLU A 145 -14.49 0.06 -13.72
C GLU A 145 -14.97 -1.02 -14.68
N SER A 146 -16.24 -1.42 -14.57
CA SER A 146 -16.87 -2.27 -15.58
C SER A 146 -17.20 -1.41 -16.80
N ARG A 147 -16.70 -1.80 -17.95
CA ARG A 147 -17.00 -1.14 -19.25
C ARG A 147 -17.59 -2.14 -20.21
N PRO A 148 -18.54 -1.73 -21.09
CA PRO A 148 -19.02 -2.58 -22.15
C PRO A 148 -17.85 -3.00 -23.05
N HIS A 149 -17.78 -4.29 -23.36
CA HIS A 149 -16.82 -4.85 -24.31
C HIS A 149 -17.54 -4.93 -25.67
N PHE A 150 -17.01 -4.24 -26.67
CA PHE A 150 -17.62 -4.16 -27.99
C PHE A 150 -17.00 -5.09 -29.02
N ASP A 151 -15.91 -5.78 -28.66
CA ASP A 151 -15.27 -6.73 -29.56
C ASP A 151 -16.07 -8.04 -29.56
N SER A 152 -16.47 -8.51 -30.74
CA SER A 152 -17.04 -9.84 -30.92
C SER A 152 -15.92 -10.87 -30.73
N TYR A 153 -16.21 -11.97 -30.02
CA TYR A 153 -15.37 -13.16 -30.04
C TYR A 153 -15.51 -13.74 -31.48
N GLU A 154 -14.66 -13.31 -32.40
CA GLU A 154 -14.44 -14.09 -33.62
C GLU A 154 -13.43 -15.18 -33.26
N GLU A 155 -13.85 -16.43 -33.41
CA GLU A 155 -13.05 -17.63 -33.23
C GLU A 155 -11.84 -17.68 -34.21
#